data_12fe16f8b04caa4d70cedfa27f69bd82
#
_entry.id   12fe16f8b04caa4d70cedfa27f69bd82
#
_cell.length_a   1.000
_cell.length_b   1.000
_cell.length_c   1.000
_cell.angle_alpha   90.00
_cell.angle_beta   90.00
_cell.angle_gamma   90.00
#
_symmetry.space_group_name_H-M   'P 1'
#
loop_
_entity.id
_entity.type
_entity.pdbx_description
1 polymer ?
#
loop_
_entity_poly.entity_id
_entity_poly.type
_entity_poly.pdbx_seq_one_letter_code
_entity_poly.pdbx_strand_id
1 'polypeptide(L)'
;RGLRMRLDLDDSEGLPEPAFDLESLQAYIESTFEDVQLGGRDPVFDVVDGEPVLVEEGSPPLDCCREDAAEVVARAVLEGRPGPVVVEAKPIDDPQLVAWAKGEGVVEKVAEFTTNHACCEARVQNIHRFADLVRGVYLLPGESLSLNEHVGERTREKGFVPAGTIIRGHLVPTVGGGVSQFATTLFNAAFFAGFDFVTYQSHSLYISRYPYGREATISWPAPDLEIQNTTDYTALIWTSYTDTSITVEIYSTKHIEVEQTRQVESSVRACTRVDTYRVRRYPDGREVEDSVFAVYRPSEGFDCNGNPTDRPDL
;
A
#
# COMPACT_ATOMS: atom_id res chain seq x y z
N ARG A 1 30.11 -8.85 -17.43
CA ARG A 1 31.24 -8.10 -16.84
C ARG A 1 32.04 -9.10 -16.02
N GLY A 2 33.29 -9.43 -16.41
CA GLY A 2 34.12 -10.41 -15.73
C GLY A 2 34.97 -9.80 -14.64
N LEU A 3 35.24 -10.59 -13.59
CA LEU A 3 36.24 -10.28 -12.57
C LEU A 3 37.58 -9.97 -13.25
N ARG A 4 38.16 -8.83 -12.94
CA ARG A 4 39.54 -8.49 -13.37
C ARG A 4 40.50 -8.91 -12.31
N MET A 5 41.35 -9.85 -12.63
CA MET A 5 42.55 -10.17 -11.82
C MET A 5 43.66 -9.23 -12.23
N ARG A 6 44.28 -8.54 -11.28
CA ARG A 6 45.52 -7.76 -11.50
C ARG A 6 46.69 -8.67 -11.16
N LEU A 7 47.59 -8.83 -12.11
CA LEU A 7 48.86 -9.49 -11.89
C LEU A 7 49.91 -8.38 -11.66
N ASP A 8 50.40 -8.24 -10.47
CA ASP A 8 51.58 -7.42 -10.21
C ASP A 8 52.82 -8.25 -10.57
N LEU A 9 53.49 -7.83 -11.63
CA LEU A 9 54.78 -8.39 -12.06
C LEU A 9 55.87 -7.62 -11.32
N ASP A 10 56.33 -8.13 -10.17
CA ASP A 10 57.56 -7.65 -9.56
C ASP A 10 58.75 -8.46 -10.11
N ASP A 11 59.76 -7.79 -10.67
CA ASP A 11 60.86 -8.37 -11.40
C ASP A 11 61.88 -9.15 -10.51
N SER A 12 61.60 -9.35 -9.24
CA SER A 12 62.48 -10.03 -8.32
C SER A 12 61.87 -11.32 -7.76
N GLU A 13 62.23 -12.43 -8.39
CA GLU A 13 62.15 -13.80 -7.86
C GLU A 13 60.77 -14.37 -7.53
N GLY A 14 60.08 -14.92 -8.52
CA GLY A 14 58.93 -15.79 -8.34
C GLY A 14 57.76 -15.50 -9.32
N LEU A 15 56.88 -16.47 -9.48
CA LEU A 15 55.58 -16.22 -10.19
C LEU A 15 54.77 -15.18 -9.40
N PRO A 16 54.20 -14.17 -10.06
CA PRO A 16 53.43 -13.16 -9.36
C PRO A 16 52.24 -13.80 -8.63
N GLU A 17 52.02 -13.42 -7.39
CA GLU A 17 50.83 -13.86 -6.68
C GLU A 17 49.59 -13.21 -7.29
N PRO A 18 48.51 -13.99 -7.53
CA PRO A 18 47.29 -13.43 -8.06
C PRO A 18 46.69 -12.45 -7.04
N ALA A 19 46.49 -11.20 -7.46
CA ALA A 19 45.82 -10.18 -6.65
C ALA A 19 44.52 -9.76 -7.29
N PHE A 20 43.50 -9.47 -6.48
CA PHE A 20 42.27 -8.91 -6.92
C PHE A 20 42.33 -7.38 -6.89
N ASP A 21 41.74 -6.75 -7.90
CA ASP A 21 41.35 -5.34 -7.79
C ASP A 21 40.12 -5.25 -6.88
N LEU A 22 40.35 -4.94 -5.61
CA LEU A 22 39.29 -4.94 -4.60
C LEU A 22 38.24 -3.89 -4.86
N GLU A 23 38.59 -2.75 -5.43
CA GLU A 23 37.62 -1.69 -5.79
C GLU A 23 36.65 -2.17 -6.90
N SER A 24 37.21 -2.77 -7.96
CA SER A 24 36.39 -3.35 -9.04
C SER A 24 35.57 -4.55 -8.56
N LEU A 25 36.08 -5.34 -7.62
CA LEU A 25 35.38 -6.48 -7.04
C LEU A 25 34.23 -6.00 -6.13
N GLN A 26 34.47 -5.00 -5.30
CA GLN A 26 33.43 -4.41 -4.44
C GLN A 26 32.29 -3.84 -5.29
N ALA A 27 32.61 -3.02 -6.30
CA ALA A 27 31.62 -2.47 -7.22
C ALA A 27 30.84 -3.57 -7.98
N TYR A 28 31.50 -4.67 -8.34
CA TYR A 28 30.81 -5.80 -8.98
C TYR A 28 29.85 -6.51 -8.02
N ILE A 29 30.25 -6.76 -6.77
CA ILE A 29 29.39 -7.37 -5.76
C ILE A 29 28.18 -6.47 -5.52
N GLU A 30 28.38 -5.18 -5.24
CA GLU A 30 27.31 -4.21 -5.02
C GLU A 30 26.32 -4.16 -6.20
N SER A 31 26.83 -4.06 -7.44
CA SER A 31 25.97 -4.04 -8.64
C SER A 31 25.23 -5.37 -8.89
N THR A 32 25.71 -6.47 -8.36
CA THR A 32 25.06 -7.78 -8.52
C THR A 32 23.84 -7.90 -7.60
N PHE A 33 23.86 -7.21 -6.47
CA PHE A 33 22.82 -7.25 -5.45
C PHE A 33 22.09 -5.90 -5.30
N GLU A 34 22.22 -4.99 -6.26
CA GLU A 34 21.61 -3.66 -6.23
C GLU A 34 20.10 -3.69 -5.99
N ASP A 35 19.41 -4.70 -6.53
CA ASP A 35 17.96 -4.89 -6.35
C ASP A 35 17.57 -5.77 -5.15
N VAL A 36 18.55 -6.22 -4.36
CA VAL A 36 18.31 -7.12 -3.24
C VAL A 36 18.31 -6.35 -1.92
N GLN A 37 17.14 -5.85 -1.54
CA GLN A 37 16.94 -5.35 -0.18
C GLN A 37 16.69 -6.53 0.76
N LEU A 38 17.49 -6.63 1.82
CA LEU A 38 17.38 -7.66 2.83
C LEU A 38 16.74 -7.09 4.09
N GLY A 39 15.62 -7.61 4.41
CA GLY A 39 15.05 -7.47 5.74
C GLY A 39 14.58 -6.08 6.08
N GLY A 40 14.11 -5.34 6.47
CA GLY A 40 13.41 -4.23 7.05
C GLY A 40 12.21 -4.77 7.80
N ARG A 41 11.89 -4.13 8.88
CA ARG A 41 10.70 -4.46 9.65
C ARG A 41 9.98 -3.17 10.00
N ASP A 42 8.69 -3.15 9.68
CA ASP A 42 7.84 -2.03 10.05
C ASP A 42 7.79 -1.83 11.56
N PRO A 43 7.71 -0.59 12.04
CA PRO A 43 7.40 -0.31 13.43
C PRO A 43 5.99 -0.81 13.74
N VAL A 44 5.78 -1.28 14.96
CA VAL A 44 4.49 -1.76 15.42
C VAL A 44 3.85 -0.68 16.28
N PHE A 45 2.65 -0.28 15.91
CA PHE A 45 1.83 0.67 16.65
C PHE A 45 0.62 0.00 17.27
N ASP A 46 0.14 0.61 18.35
CA ASP A 46 -1.22 0.44 18.88
C ASP A 46 -1.89 1.82 18.94
N VAL A 47 -3.18 1.84 19.08
CA VAL A 47 -3.95 3.08 19.31
C VAL A 47 -4.64 2.98 20.66
N VAL A 48 -4.19 3.81 21.58
CA VAL A 48 -4.71 3.87 22.96
C VAL A 48 -5.39 5.22 23.18
N ASP A 49 -6.66 5.20 23.54
CA ASP A 49 -7.48 6.40 23.75
C ASP A 49 -7.51 7.36 22.54
N GLY A 50 -7.36 6.81 21.32
CA GLY A 50 -7.37 7.56 20.07
C GLY A 50 -6.02 8.17 19.68
N GLU A 51 -4.96 7.88 20.42
CA GLU A 51 -3.59 8.33 20.16
C GLU A 51 -2.71 7.18 19.70
N PRO A 52 -1.85 7.38 18.66
CA PRO A 52 -0.93 6.34 18.21
C PRO A 52 0.21 6.15 19.21
N VAL A 53 0.47 4.91 19.59
CA VAL A 53 1.53 4.52 20.53
C VAL A 53 2.48 3.55 19.85
N LEU A 54 3.74 3.91 19.73
CA LEU A 54 4.78 3.00 19.24
C LEU A 54 5.01 1.89 20.26
N VAL A 55 4.73 0.65 19.89
CA VAL A 55 4.90 -0.54 20.71
C VAL A 55 6.27 -1.17 20.52
N GLU A 56 6.73 -1.22 19.27
CA GLU A 56 8.02 -1.80 18.90
C GLU A 56 8.63 -1.00 17.75
N GLU A 57 9.88 -0.59 17.88
CA GLU A 57 10.62 0.02 16.78
C GLU A 57 10.83 -1.00 15.65
N GLY A 58 10.75 -0.53 14.43
CA GLY A 58 11.12 -1.27 13.25
C GLY A 58 12.64 -1.44 13.12
N SER A 59 13.06 -1.87 11.97
CA SER A 59 14.48 -1.85 11.59
C SER A 59 14.59 -1.44 10.12
N PRO A 60 15.51 -0.54 9.78
CA PRO A 60 15.73 -0.20 8.37
C PRO A 60 16.18 -1.44 7.60
N PRO A 61 15.86 -1.53 6.32
CA PRO A 61 16.34 -2.59 5.47
C PRO A 61 17.88 -2.54 5.38
N LEU A 62 18.47 -3.68 5.04
CA LEU A 62 19.90 -3.83 4.84
C LEU A 62 20.19 -3.84 3.33
N ASP A 63 21.31 -3.27 2.97
CA ASP A 63 21.84 -3.24 1.62
C ASP A 63 23.08 -4.13 1.49
N CYS A 64 23.35 -4.66 0.34
CA CYS A 64 24.61 -5.31 0.04
C CYS A 64 25.63 -4.25 -0.40
N CYS A 65 26.84 -4.31 0.09
CA CYS A 65 27.43 -5.11 1.14
C CYS A 65 28.32 -4.22 1.99
N ARG A 66 28.82 -4.74 3.12
CA ARG A 66 29.84 -4.03 3.88
C ARG A 66 31.07 -3.77 3.01
N GLU A 67 31.84 -2.75 3.39
CA GLU A 67 33.04 -2.29 2.65
C GLU A 67 34.14 -3.37 2.53
N ASP A 68 34.11 -4.36 3.41
CA ASP A 68 35.08 -5.49 3.43
C ASP A 68 34.61 -6.70 2.58
N ALA A 69 33.49 -6.62 1.88
CA ALA A 69 32.97 -7.75 1.11
C ALA A 69 33.91 -8.25 0.02
N ALA A 70 34.57 -7.32 -0.68
CA ALA A 70 35.60 -7.67 -1.67
C ALA A 70 36.76 -8.43 -1.09
N GLU A 71 37.25 -8.01 0.08
CA GLU A 71 38.35 -8.69 0.79
C GLU A 71 37.95 -10.10 1.22
N VAL A 72 36.74 -10.26 1.76
CA VAL A 72 36.20 -11.57 2.18
C VAL A 72 36.11 -12.52 0.99
N VAL A 73 35.58 -12.05 -0.17
CA VAL A 73 35.47 -12.85 -1.38
C VAL A 73 36.83 -13.17 -1.96
N ALA A 74 37.71 -12.18 -2.10
CA ALA A 74 39.07 -12.38 -2.63
C ALA A 74 39.85 -13.40 -1.80
N ARG A 75 39.82 -13.28 -0.48
CA ARG A 75 40.48 -14.22 0.44
C ARG A 75 39.94 -15.64 0.28
N ALA A 76 38.61 -15.81 0.20
CA ALA A 76 37.98 -17.12 0.04
C ALA A 76 38.43 -17.79 -1.27
N VAL A 77 38.53 -17.01 -2.37
CA VAL A 77 38.97 -17.50 -3.68
C VAL A 77 40.49 -17.88 -3.63
N LEU A 78 41.33 -17.05 -3.08
CA LEU A 78 42.81 -17.32 -2.97
C LEU A 78 43.09 -18.53 -2.11
N GLU A 79 42.31 -18.73 -1.05
CA GLU A 79 42.42 -19.92 -0.18
C GLU A 79 41.78 -21.19 -0.77
N GLY A 80 41.15 -21.08 -1.92
CA GLY A 80 40.47 -22.19 -2.57
C GLY A 80 39.34 -22.80 -1.73
N ARG A 81 38.62 -21.97 -0.97
CA ARG A 81 37.51 -22.42 -0.11
C ARG A 81 36.35 -22.94 -0.98
N PRO A 82 35.91 -24.19 -0.77
CA PRO A 82 34.75 -24.70 -1.49
C PRO A 82 33.45 -24.16 -0.88
N GLY A 83 32.46 -23.88 -1.73
CA GLY A 83 31.12 -23.50 -1.31
C GLY A 83 30.82 -21.99 -1.40
N PRO A 84 29.65 -21.56 -0.93
CA PRO A 84 29.25 -20.16 -0.97
C PRO A 84 30.08 -19.32 -0.01
N VAL A 85 30.44 -18.11 -0.44
CA VAL A 85 31.08 -17.10 0.40
C VAL A 85 29.98 -16.21 0.97
N VAL A 86 29.95 -16.07 2.28
CA VAL A 86 28.99 -15.21 2.98
C VAL A 86 29.64 -13.84 3.16
N VAL A 87 28.98 -12.82 2.64
CA VAL A 87 29.30 -11.42 2.87
C VAL A 87 28.23 -10.79 3.76
N GLU A 88 28.62 -9.83 4.58
CA GLU A 88 27.69 -9.16 5.49
C GLU A 88 27.03 -7.96 4.79
N ALA A 89 25.73 -7.80 5.05
CA ALA A 89 24.97 -6.63 4.65
C ALA A 89 25.29 -5.43 5.57
N LYS A 90 25.01 -4.22 5.11
CA LYS A 90 25.10 -2.98 5.89
C LYS A 90 23.72 -2.34 6.01
N PRO A 91 23.41 -1.61 7.11
CA PRO A 91 22.21 -0.81 7.18
C PRO A 91 22.20 0.23 6.05
N ILE A 92 21.02 0.44 5.43
CA ILE A 92 20.84 1.55 4.49
C ILE A 92 20.94 2.85 5.26
N ASP A 93 21.85 3.73 4.84
CA ASP A 93 22.03 5.07 5.43
C ASP A 93 21.11 6.09 4.74
N ASP A 94 19.78 5.83 4.87
CA ASP A 94 18.74 6.73 4.40
C ASP A 94 18.01 7.31 5.61
N PRO A 95 18.09 8.63 5.84
CA PRO A 95 17.43 9.27 6.98
C PRO A 95 15.91 9.03 7.02
N GLN A 96 15.25 8.87 5.86
CA GLN A 96 13.81 8.59 5.80
C GLN A 96 13.51 7.17 6.30
N LEU A 97 14.32 6.19 5.90
CA LEU A 97 14.16 4.80 6.35
C LEU A 97 14.52 4.64 7.84
N VAL A 98 15.46 5.42 8.34
CA VAL A 98 15.77 5.44 9.78
C VAL A 98 14.64 6.08 10.58
N ALA A 99 14.08 7.19 10.11
CA ALA A 99 12.92 7.84 10.73
C ALA A 99 11.69 6.94 10.70
N TRP A 100 11.46 6.27 9.56
CA TRP A 100 10.42 5.26 9.42
C TRP A 100 10.56 4.13 10.45
N ALA A 101 11.72 3.53 10.57
CA ALA A 101 11.93 2.43 11.53
C ALA A 101 11.70 2.84 12.98
N LYS A 102 11.92 4.12 13.30
CA LYS A 102 11.61 4.71 14.61
C LYS A 102 10.15 5.12 14.80
N GLY A 103 9.32 4.96 13.77
CA GLY A 103 7.93 5.40 13.81
C GLY A 103 7.75 6.92 13.79
N GLU A 104 8.76 7.67 13.36
CA GLU A 104 8.69 9.12 13.28
C GLU A 104 7.64 9.56 12.23
N GLY A 105 6.91 10.62 12.52
CA GLY A 105 5.88 11.18 11.64
C GLY A 105 4.46 10.72 11.94
N VAL A 106 4.25 9.66 12.73
CA VAL A 106 2.93 9.22 13.20
C VAL A 106 2.63 9.84 14.55
N VAL A 107 2.01 11.03 14.54
CA VAL A 107 1.85 11.88 15.73
C VAL A 107 0.40 12.02 16.18
N GLU A 108 -0.52 12.20 15.24
CA GLU A 108 -1.92 12.51 15.52
C GLU A 108 -2.85 11.94 14.45
N LYS A 109 -4.13 11.83 14.76
CA LYS A 109 -5.16 11.46 13.79
C LYS A 109 -5.42 12.62 12.82
N VAL A 110 -5.09 12.42 11.54
CA VAL A 110 -5.26 13.43 10.49
C VAL A 110 -6.57 13.28 9.72
N ALA A 111 -7.11 12.06 9.66
CA ALA A 111 -8.41 11.80 9.05
C ALA A 111 -9.04 10.53 9.65
N GLU A 112 -10.37 10.48 9.59
CA GLU A 112 -11.14 9.27 9.89
C GLU A 112 -12.39 9.20 9.02
N PHE A 113 -12.86 8.00 8.79
CA PHE A 113 -14.18 7.79 8.18
C PHE A 113 -14.82 6.52 8.72
N THR A 114 -16.14 6.57 8.92
CA THR A 114 -16.94 5.45 9.39
C THR A 114 -18.08 5.16 8.42
N THR A 115 -18.30 3.90 8.11
CA THR A 115 -19.51 3.44 7.42
C THR A 115 -20.26 2.43 8.28
N ASN A 116 -21.60 2.50 8.21
CA ASN A 116 -22.47 1.65 9.02
C ASN A 116 -23.02 0.45 8.21
N HIS A 117 -23.32 -0.63 8.90
CA HIS A 117 -23.93 -1.83 8.34
C HIS A 117 -24.89 -2.46 9.36
N ALA A 118 -25.82 -3.30 8.88
CA ALA A 118 -26.61 -4.11 9.78
C ALA A 118 -25.73 -5.19 10.45
N CYS A 119 -26.09 -5.52 11.70
CA CYS A 119 -25.44 -6.59 12.46
C CYS A 119 -25.66 -7.96 11.80
N CYS A 120 -24.70 -8.83 12.04
CA CYS A 120 -24.82 -10.29 12.04
C CYS A 120 -24.99 -10.96 10.67
N GLU A 121 -24.87 -10.23 9.57
CA GLU A 121 -24.81 -10.79 8.22
C GLU A 121 -23.42 -11.39 7.93
N ALA A 122 -23.34 -12.42 7.10
CA ALA A 122 -22.07 -13.05 6.70
C ALA A 122 -21.03 -12.04 6.14
N ARG A 123 -21.50 -11.00 5.45
CA ARG A 123 -20.63 -9.92 4.93
C ARG A 123 -19.89 -9.14 6.03
N VAL A 124 -20.45 -9.07 7.23
CA VAL A 124 -19.82 -8.36 8.37
C VAL A 124 -18.54 -9.07 8.78
N GLN A 125 -18.54 -10.41 8.80
CA GLN A 125 -17.33 -11.19 9.07
C GLN A 125 -16.23 -10.87 8.02
N ASN A 126 -16.61 -10.74 6.74
CA ASN A 126 -15.66 -10.40 5.69
C ASN A 126 -15.09 -8.97 5.85
N ILE A 127 -15.94 -8.01 6.24
CA ILE A 127 -15.53 -6.63 6.50
C ILE A 127 -14.53 -6.57 7.66
N HIS A 128 -14.85 -7.22 8.79
CA HIS A 128 -13.98 -7.26 9.95
C HIS A 128 -12.66 -7.97 9.64
N ARG A 129 -12.71 -9.12 8.96
CA ARG A 129 -11.50 -9.83 8.55
C ARG A 129 -10.61 -9.00 7.63
N PHE A 130 -11.21 -8.26 6.72
CA PHE A 130 -10.47 -7.36 5.82
C PHE A 130 -9.82 -6.20 6.61
N ALA A 131 -10.56 -5.64 7.55
CA ALA A 131 -10.07 -4.61 8.46
C ALA A 131 -8.86 -5.09 9.28
N ASP A 132 -8.92 -6.31 9.83
CA ASP A 132 -7.81 -6.90 10.60
C ASP A 132 -6.54 -7.07 9.76
N LEU A 133 -6.68 -7.39 8.47
CA LEU A 133 -5.54 -7.57 7.56
C LEU A 133 -4.90 -6.25 7.12
N VAL A 134 -5.62 -5.14 7.19
CA VAL A 134 -5.12 -3.80 6.81
C VAL A 134 -4.73 -2.96 8.04
N ARG A 135 -5.13 -3.39 9.24
CA ARG A 135 -4.79 -2.67 10.47
C ARG A 135 -3.28 -2.62 10.66
N GLY A 136 -2.76 -1.41 10.90
CA GLY A 136 -1.34 -1.19 11.17
C GLY A 136 -0.48 -1.06 9.92
N VAL A 137 -1.08 -0.98 8.73
CA VAL A 137 -0.33 -0.69 7.50
C VAL A 137 0.29 0.69 7.61
N TYR A 138 1.57 0.75 7.30
CA TYR A 138 2.41 1.90 7.41
C TYR A 138 2.88 2.32 6.01
N LEU A 139 2.71 3.61 5.66
CA LEU A 139 3.02 4.12 4.32
C LEU A 139 4.00 5.28 4.41
N LEU A 140 5.17 5.12 3.83
CA LEU A 140 6.13 6.20 3.63
C LEU A 140 5.59 7.28 2.66
N PRO A 141 6.15 8.51 2.68
CA PRO A 141 5.92 9.48 1.62
C PRO A 141 6.18 8.88 0.23
N GLY A 142 5.20 9.01 -0.66
CA GLY A 142 5.26 8.47 -2.02
C GLY A 142 4.84 7.01 -2.18
N GLU A 143 4.70 6.25 -1.09
CA GLU A 143 4.27 4.85 -1.16
C GLU A 143 2.78 4.70 -1.45
N SER A 144 2.45 3.60 -2.11
CA SER A 144 1.08 3.21 -2.46
C SER A 144 0.65 1.96 -1.72
N LEU A 145 -0.64 1.87 -1.41
CA LEU A 145 -1.32 0.66 -0.93
C LEU A 145 -2.36 0.20 -1.93
N SER A 146 -2.11 -0.91 -2.59
CA SER A 146 -3.11 -1.70 -3.32
C SER A 146 -3.78 -2.67 -2.35
N LEU A 147 -5.10 -2.58 -2.20
CA LEU A 147 -5.83 -3.50 -1.33
C LEU A 147 -5.80 -4.94 -1.85
N ASN A 148 -5.79 -5.11 -3.18
CA ASN A 148 -5.72 -6.45 -3.78
C ASN A 148 -4.35 -7.08 -3.59
N GLU A 149 -3.26 -6.34 -3.78
CA GLU A 149 -1.90 -6.87 -3.57
C GLU A 149 -1.65 -7.19 -2.09
N HIS A 150 -2.04 -6.29 -1.20
CA HIS A 150 -1.82 -6.44 0.24
C HIS A 150 -2.59 -7.63 0.83
N VAL A 151 -3.90 -7.74 0.54
CA VAL A 151 -4.75 -8.80 1.11
C VAL A 151 -4.73 -10.08 0.27
N GLY A 152 -4.56 -9.95 -1.05
CA GLY A 152 -4.63 -11.04 -2.01
C GLY A 152 -6.05 -11.57 -2.20
N GLU A 153 -6.17 -12.75 -2.81
CA GLU A 153 -7.45 -13.43 -2.99
C GLU A 153 -8.16 -13.72 -1.67
N ARG A 154 -9.46 -13.45 -1.64
CA ARG A 154 -10.32 -13.68 -0.48
C ARG A 154 -10.78 -15.13 -0.47
N THR A 155 -10.07 -15.96 0.28
CA THR A 155 -10.33 -17.40 0.34
C THR A 155 -10.87 -17.82 1.71
N ARG A 156 -11.45 -19.02 1.78
CA ARG A 156 -11.93 -19.59 3.05
C ARG A 156 -10.80 -19.82 4.05
N GLU A 157 -9.63 -20.19 3.55
CA GLU A 157 -8.41 -20.41 4.36
C GLU A 157 -7.93 -19.13 5.03
N LYS A 158 -8.18 -17.96 4.40
CA LYS A 158 -7.93 -16.65 4.98
C LYS A 158 -9.06 -16.17 5.92
N GLY A 159 -10.11 -16.98 6.12
CA GLY A 159 -11.22 -16.67 7.02
C GLY A 159 -12.40 -15.95 6.38
N PHE A 160 -12.43 -15.80 5.04
CA PHE A 160 -13.55 -15.19 4.34
C PHE A 160 -14.69 -16.19 4.09
N VAL A 161 -15.93 -15.69 4.08
CA VAL A 161 -17.14 -16.48 3.88
C VAL A 161 -17.93 -15.99 2.66
N PRO A 162 -18.82 -16.83 2.09
CA PRO A 162 -19.71 -16.39 1.01
C PRO A 162 -20.67 -15.30 1.49
N ALA A 163 -20.74 -14.20 0.75
CA ALA A 163 -21.71 -13.13 0.96
C ALA A 163 -21.99 -12.39 -0.36
N GLY A 164 -22.99 -11.53 -0.38
CA GLY A 164 -23.44 -10.84 -1.58
C GLY A 164 -22.37 -9.93 -2.19
N THR A 165 -22.12 -10.10 -3.48
CA THR A 165 -21.26 -9.25 -4.33
C THR A 165 -22.06 -8.77 -5.52
N ILE A 166 -21.87 -7.53 -5.97
CA ILE A 166 -22.50 -7.01 -7.17
C ILE A 166 -21.61 -7.34 -8.37
N ILE A 167 -22.08 -8.23 -9.23
CA ILE A 167 -21.39 -8.60 -10.48
C ILE A 167 -22.32 -8.24 -11.66
N ARG A 168 -21.83 -7.42 -12.59
CA ARG A 168 -22.59 -6.92 -13.75
C ARG A 168 -23.96 -6.28 -13.39
N GLY A 169 -24.06 -5.71 -12.18
CA GLY A 169 -25.30 -5.10 -11.68
C GLY A 169 -26.26 -6.07 -10.99
N HIS A 170 -25.86 -7.33 -10.76
CA HIS A 170 -26.66 -8.34 -10.06
C HIS A 170 -25.98 -8.75 -8.74
N LEU A 171 -26.77 -8.96 -7.70
CA LEU A 171 -26.26 -9.45 -6.41
C LEU A 171 -26.12 -10.99 -6.46
N VAL A 172 -24.90 -11.48 -6.30
CA VAL A 172 -24.56 -12.91 -6.30
C VAL A 172 -23.67 -13.25 -5.10
N PRO A 173 -23.79 -14.43 -4.46
CA PRO A 173 -22.97 -14.82 -3.36
C PRO A 173 -21.56 -15.24 -3.83
N THR A 174 -20.51 -14.59 -3.33
CA THR A 174 -19.11 -14.97 -3.57
C THR A 174 -18.33 -14.94 -2.24
N VAL A 175 -17.24 -15.72 -2.15
CA VAL A 175 -16.34 -15.66 -0.99
C VAL A 175 -15.71 -14.27 -0.92
N GLY A 176 -15.76 -13.63 0.26
CA GLY A 176 -15.31 -12.26 0.44
C GLY A 176 -16.31 -11.19 0.03
N GLY A 177 -17.57 -11.56 -0.30
CA GLY A 177 -18.61 -10.56 -0.60
C GLY A 177 -18.79 -9.54 0.52
N GLY A 178 -19.01 -8.27 0.16
CA GLY A 178 -19.20 -7.16 1.08
C GLY A 178 -17.96 -6.37 1.46
N VAL A 179 -16.73 -6.83 1.14
CA VAL A 179 -15.48 -6.13 1.49
C VAL A 179 -15.34 -4.75 0.86
N SER A 180 -16.08 -4.45 -0.20
CA SER A 180 -16.13 -3.11 -0.79
C SER A 180 -16.61 -2.03 0.19
N GLN A 181 -17.27 -2.41 1.29
CA GLN A 181 -17.58 -1.46 2.36
C GLN A 181 -16.31 -0.98 3.05
N PHE A 182 -15.37 -1.88 3.34
CA PHE A 182 -14.05 -1.49 3.85
C PHE A 182 -13.31 -0.58 2.87
N ALA A 183 -13.27 -0.96 1.58
CA ALA A 183 -12.64 -0.15 0.54
C ALA A 183 -13.26 1.26 0.46
N THR A 184 -14.58 1.38 0.53
CA THR A 184 -15.27 2.69 0.57
C THR A 184 -14.92 3.49 1.82
N THR A 185 -14.76 2.83 2.97
CA THR A 185 -14.38 3.50 4.22
C THR A 185 -12.95 4.04 4.13
N LEU A 186 -11.99 3.20 3.68
CA LEU A 186 -10.61 3.62 3.44
C LEU A 186 -10.51 4.74 2.39
N PHE A 187 -11.25 4.62 1.28
CA PHE A 187 -11.33 5.64 0.25
C PHE A 187 -11.67 7.02 0.84
N ASN A 188 -12.67 7.08 1.70
CA ASN A 188 -13.08 8.35 2.32
C ASN A 188 -12.06 8.86 3.36
N ALA A 189 -11.46 7.98 4.17
CA ALA A 189 -10.40 8.37 5.07
C ALA A 189 -9.20 8.93 4.30
N ALA A 190 -8.76 8.26 3.23
CA ALA A 190 -7.68 8.72 2.34
C ALA A 190 -8.04 10.04 1.61
N PHE A 191 -9.30 10.21 1.20
CA PHE A 191 -9.78 11.46 0.60
C PHE A 191 -9.58 12.65 1.53
N PHE A 192 -9.94 12.51 2.81
CA PHE A 192 -9.78 13.58 3.81
C PHE A 192 -8.36 13.67 4.39
N ALA A 193 -7.54 12.61 4.28
CA ALA A 193 -6.11 12.70 4.59
C ALA A 193 -5.29 13.43 3.52
N GLY A 194 -5.89 13.71 2.36
CA GLY A 194 -5.22 14.37 1.25
C GLY A 194 -4.42 13.43 0.35
N PHE A 195 -4.61 12.11 0.47
CA PHE A 195 -3.96 11.12 -0.36
C PHE A 195 -4.46 11.16 -1.79
N ASP A 196 -3.63 10.70 -2.73
CA ASP A 196 -4.02 10.51 -4.11
C ASP A 196 -4.56 9.09 -4.34
N PHE A 197 -5.30 8.94 -5.45
CA PHE A 197 -5.88 7.67 -5.88
C PHE A 197 -5.21 7.22 -7.17
N VAL A 198 -4.41 6.15 -7.11
CA VAL A 198 -3.74 5.58 -8.28
C VAL A 198 -4.74 4.83 -9.14
N THR A 199 -5.56 3.99 -8.49
CA THR A 199 -6.70 3.34 -9.14
C THR A 199 -7.85 3.17 -8.17
N TYR A 200 -9.06 3.29 -8.69
CA TYR A 200 -10.30 2.93 -8.00
C TYR A 200 -11.45 2.82 -9.00
N GLN A 201 -12.52 2.20 -8.58
CA GLN A 201 -13.76 2.11 -9.34
C GLN A 201 -14.95 2.27 -8.40
N SER A 202 -15.94 3.10 -8.76
CA SER A 202 -17.22 3.18 -8.03
C SER A 202 -18.07 1.93 -8.26
N HIS A 203 -19.04 1.68 -7.38
CA HIS A 203 -20.08 0.71 -7.68
C HIS A 203 -20.88 1.17 -8.89
N SER A 204 -21.34 0.22 -9.67
CA SER A 204 -22.18 0.50 -10.84
C SER A 204 -23.62 0.93 -10.48
N LEU A 205 -24.03 0.70 -9.23
CA LEU A 205 -25.30 1.15 -8.67
C LEU A 205 -25.02 1.94 -7.40
N TYR A 206 -25.74 3.05 -7.20
CA TYR A 206 -25.64 3.81 -5.96
C TYR A 206 -26.14 2.98 -4.76
N ILE A 207 -25.31 2.88 -3.76
CA ILE A 207 -25.60 2.20 -2.50
C ILE A 207 -25.78 3.27 -1.42
N SER A 208 -27.00 3.47 -0.93
CA SER A 208 -27.39 4.60 -0.05
C SER A 208 -26.65 4.67 1.30
N ARG A 209 -25.97 3.59 1.73
CA ARG A 209 -25.13 3.60 2.93
C ARG A 209 -23.76 4.24 2.70
N TYR A 210 -23.37 4.51 1.47
CA TYR A 210 -22.11 5.13 1.09
C TYR A 210 -22.31 6.60 0.71
N PRO A 211 -21.28 7.44 0.89
CA PRO A 211 -21.34 8.82 0.40
C PRO A 211 -21.51 8.84 -1.11
N TYR A 212 -22.51 9.58 -1.57
CA TYR A 212 -22.78 9.75 -3.00
C TYR A 212 -21.55 10.35 -3.70
N GLY A 213 -21.10 9.73 -4.77
CA GLY A 213 -19.94 10.17 -5.54
C GLY A 213 -18.56 9.89 -4.91
N ARG A 214 -18.49 9.30 -3.69
CA ARG A 214 -17.23 8.96 -3.00
C ARG A 214 -17.28 7.55 -2.45
N GLU A 215 -16.99 6.60 -3.29
CA GLU A 215 -16.99 5.18 -2.96
C GLU A 215 -16.03 4.39 -3.82
N ALA A 216 -15.64 3.21 -3.37
CA ALA A 216 -14.82 2.26 -4.12
C ALA A 216 -15.36 0.85 -3.97
N THR A 217 -15.38 0.10 -5.09
CA THR A 217 -15.63 -1.33 -5.12
C THR A 217 -14.34 -2.08 -5.37
N ILE A 218 -14.17 -3.23 -4.73
CA ILE A 218 -13.03 -4.12 -4.95
C ILE A 218 -13.51 -5.56 -5.18
N SER A 219 -12.76 -6.26 -6.03
CA SER A 219 -12.92 -7.68 -6.29
C SER A 219 -11.54 -8.27 -6.64
N TRP A 220 -11.39 -9.59 -6.62
CA TRP A 220 -10.14 -10.24 -7.01
C TRP A 220 -10.25 -10.84 -8.41
N PRO A 221 -9.25 -10.62 -9.31
CA PRO A 221 -8.08 -9.74 -9.13
C PRO A 221 -8.39 -8.24 -9.41
N ALA A 222 -9.57 -7.91 -9.88
CA ALA A 222 -10.02 -6.55 -10.20
C ALA A 222 -11.55 -6.43 -10.05
N PRO A 223 -12.08 -5.20 -9.79
CA PRO A 223 -11.39 -3.93 -9.59
C PRO A 223 -10.62 -3.85 -8.26
N ASP A 224 -9.72 -2.87 -8.13
CA ASP A 224 -8.94 -2.57 -6.95
C ASP A 224 -9.19 -1.16 -6.42
N LEU A 225 -8.72 -0.91 -5.21
CA LEU A 225 -8.46 0.41 -4.66
C LEU A 225 -6.97 0.50 -4.33
N GLU A 226 -6.28 1.42 -4.99
CA GLU A 226 -4.91 1.78 -4.71
C GLU A 226 -4.83 3.25 -4.36
N ILE A 227 -4.40 3.55 -3.13
CA ILE A 227 -4.18 4.89 -2.61
C ILE A 227 -2.68 5.15 -2.50
N GLN A 228 -2.27 6.42 -2.64
CA GLN A 228 -0.88 6.84 -2.50
C GLN A 228 -0.76 7.92 -1.44
N ASN A 229 0.17 7.74 -0.51
CA ASN A 229 0.55 8.78 0.44
C ASN A 229 1.42 9.83 -0.27
N THR A 230 0.80 10.87 -0.80
CA THR A 230 1.48 12.00 -1.47
C THR A 230 1.82 13.14 -0.50
N THR A 231 1.75 12.88 0.80
CA THR A 231 2.14 13.82 1.85
C THR A 231 3.63 13.71 2.16
N ASP A 232 4.18 14.70 2.88
CA ASP A 232 5.60 14.71 3.25
C ASP A 232 5.90 13.85 4.49
N TYR A 233 4.88 13.25 5.10
CA TYR A 233 5.01 12.50 6.34
C TYR A 233 4.50 11.08 6.20
N THR A 234 5.07 10.20 6.98
CA THR A 234 4.63 8.82 7.08
C THR A 234 3.21 8.74 7.63
N ALA A 235 2.44 7.77 7.18
CA ALA A 235 1.08 7.56 7.62
C ALA A 235 0.85 6.13 8.09
N LEU A 236 0.12 5.99 9.20
CA LEU A 236 -0.38 4.72 9.73
C LEU A 236 -1.87 4.60 9.42
N ILE A 237 -2.27 3.50 8.80
CA ILE A 237 -3.67 3.15 8.60
C ILE A 237 -4.11 2.27 9.78
N TRP A 238 -5.05 2.78 10.56
CA TRP A 238 -5.64 2.05 11.68
C TRP A 238 -7.11 1.73 11.42
N THR A 239 -7.56 0.60 11.90
CA THR A 239 -8.92 0.13 11.66
C THR A 239 -9.56 -0.32 12.96
N SER A 240 -10.80 0.07 13.16
CA SER A 240 -11.63 -0.38 14.27
C SER A 240 -13.04 -0.69 13.79
N TYR A 241 -13.75 -1.56 14.50
CA TYR A 241 -15.12 -1.91 14.13
C TYR A 241 -15.97 -2.28 15.33
N THR A 242 -17.27 -2.16 15.13
CA THR A 242 -18.29 -2.66 16.03
C THR A 242 -19.17 -3.66 15.28
N ASP A 243 -20.19 -4.21 15.95
CA ASP A 243 -21.18 -5.07 15.27
C ASP A 243 -21.95 -4.37 14.15
N THR A 244 -21.91 -3.03 14.08
CA THR A 244 -22.72 -2.24 13.15
C THR A 244 -21.94 -1.18 12.36
N SER A 245 -20.61 -1.11 12.52
CA SER A 245 -19.79 -0.11 11.86
C SER A 245 -18.38 -0.60 11.60
N ILE A 246 -17.75 -0.01 10.59
CA ILE A 246 -16.31 -0.08 10.34
C ILE A 246 -15.77 1.34 10.25
N THR A 247 -14.67 1.61 10.96
CA THR A 247 -13.93 2.88 10.95
C THR A 247 -12.52 2.66 10.45
N VAL A 248 -12.07 3.56 9.59
CA VAL A 248 -10.67 3.68 9.19
C VAL A 248 -10.18 5.03 9.66
N GLU A 249 -9.07 5.03 10.37
CA GLU A 249 -8.36 6.19 10.89
C GLU A 249 -6.99 6.27 10.22
N ILE A 250 -6.54 7.46 9.88
CA ILE A 250 -5.20 7.71 9.36
C ILE A 250 -4.48 8.61 10.35
N TYR A 251 -3.35 8.12 10.87
CA TYR A 251 -2.47 8.84 11.77
C TYR A 251 -1.21 9.27 11.01
N SER A 252 -0.82 10.51 11.18
CA SER A 252 0.36 11.12 10.53
C SER A 252 0.71 12.43 11.25
N THR A 253 1.57 13.24 10.69
CA THR A 253 1.74 14.65 11.07
C THR A 253 0.79 15.51 10.25
N LYS A 254 -0.09 16.25 10.92
CA LYS A 254 -1.05 17.11 10.22
C LYS A 254 -0.36 18.32 9.59
N HIS A 255 -0.46 18.41 8.28
CA HIS A 255 0.12 19.51 7.50
C HIS A 255 -0.74 19.92 6.29
N ILE A 256 -1.86 19.26 6.07
CA ILE A 256 -2.81 19.56 5.00
C ILE A 256 -4.20 19.66 5.61
N GLU A 257 -4.95 20.69 5.21
CA GLU A 257 -6.39 20.75 5.44
C GLU A 257 -7.13 20.37 4.17
N VAL A 258 -8.07 19.43 4.29
CA VAL A 258 -8.84 18.92 3.16
C VAL A 258 -10.31 19.18 3.37
N GLU A 259 -10.93 19.84 2.40
CA GLU A 259 -12.35 20.17 2.41
C GLU A 259 -13.03 19.69 1.11
N GLN A 260 -14.14 18.95 1.21
CA GLN A 260 -15.00 18.75 0.06
C GLN A 260 -15.74 20.04 -0.25
N THR A 261 -15.60 20.55 -1.46
CA THR A 261 -16.16 21.85 -1.85
C THR A 261 -17.49 21.75 -2.59
N ARG A 262 -17.59 20.90 -3.59
CA ARG A 262 -18.78 20.74 -4.41
C ARG A 262 -18.89 19.35 -5.02
N GLN A 263 -20.11 19.04 -5.47
CA GLN A 263 -20.38 17.91 -6.36
C GLN A 263 -21.06 18.42 -7.63
N VAL A 264 -20.71 17.81 -8.75
CA VAL A 264 -21.28 18.13 -10.06
C VAL A 264 -21.81 16.85 -10.69
N GLU A 265 -23.09 16.83 -11.00
CA GLU A 265 -23.70 15.74 -11.74
C GLU A 265 -23.66 16.02 -13.25
N SER A 266 -23.41 14.99 -14.02
CA SER A 266 -23.48 15.01 -15.47
C SER A 266 -24.01 13.69 -16.00
N SER A 267 -24.58 13.70 -17.19
CA SER A 267 -25.06 12.48 -17.83
C SER A 267 -23.98 11.89 -18.74
N VAL A 268 -23.69 10.60 -18.55
CA VAL A 268 -22.87 9.81 -19.45
C VAL A 268 -23.78 8.77 -20.09
N ARG A 269 -24.41 9.14 -21.21
CA ARG A 269 -25.50 8.37 -21.84
C ARG A 269 -26.67 8.19 -20.85
N ALA A 270 -27.07 6.94 -20.53
CA ALA A 270 -28.09 6.66 -19.54
C ALA A 270 -27.59 6.64 -18.10
N CYS A 271 -26.28 6.74 -17.87
CA CYS A 271 -25.66 6.76 -16.54
C CYS A 271 -25.54 8.18 -16.00
N THR A 272 -25.55 8.29 -14.67
CA THR A 272 -25.21 9.52 -13.95
C THR A 272 -23.75 9.47 -13.51
N ARG A 273 -22.96 10.47 -13.89
CA ARG A 273 -21.62 10.71 -13.38
C ARG A 273 -21.69 11.79 -12.31
N VAL A 274 -21.02 11.55 -11.19
CA VAL A 274 -20.91 12.48 -10.07
C VAL A 274 -19.45 12.77 -9.86
N ASP A 275 -19.01 13.99 -10.12
CA ASP A 275 -17.66 14.48 -9.81
C ASP A 275 -17.71 15.17 -8.45
N THR A 276 -16.89 14.70 -7.50
CA THR A 276 -16.79 15.25 -6.15
C THR A 276 -15.45 15.92 -5.99
N TYR A 277 -15.48 17.23 -5.76
CA TYR A 277 -14.29 18.08 -5.67
C TYR A 277 -13.87 18.27 -4.22
N ARG A 278 -12.55 18.31 -4.00
CA ARG A 278 -11.93 18.72 -2.74
C ARG A 278 -10.86 19.77 -3.00
N VAL A 279 -10.59 20.57 -1.97
CA VAL A 279 -9.45 21.48 -1.91
C VAL A 279 -8.52 21.01 -0.81
N ARG A 280 -7.24 20.88 -1.14
CA ARG A 280 -6.13 20.63 -0.21
C ARG A 280 -5.41 21.95 0.04
N ARG A 281 -5.38 22.40 1.29
CA ARG A 281 -4.69 23.63 1.71
C ARG A 281 -3.43 23.29 2.46
N TYR A 282 -2.32 23.81 1.99
CA TYR A 282 -0.98 23.58 2.54
C TYR A 282 -0.54 24.75 3.43
N PRO A 283 0.38 24.53 4.41
CA PRO A 283 0.86 25.58 5.31
C PRO A 283 1.55 26.77 4.62
N ASP A 284 2.09 26.55 3.42
CA ASP A 284 2.70 27.58 2.57
C ASP A 284 1.68 28.50 1.86
N GLY A 285 0.38 28.26 2.08
CA GLY A 285 -0.72 28.99 1.45
C GLY A 285 -1.11 28.47 0.07
N ARG A 286 -0.48 27.43 -0.42
CA ARG A 286 -0.86 26.77 -1.68
C ARG A 286 -2.19 26.02 -1.51
N GLU A 287 -3.10 26.20 -2.48
CA GLU A 287 -4.33 25.45 -2.58
C GLU A 287 -4.32 24.59 -3.85
N VAL A 288 -4.71 23.33 -3.73
CA VAL A 288 -4.84 22.40 -4.85
C VAL A 288 -6.25 21.84 -4.87
N GLU A 289 -6.99 22.12 -5.94
CA GLU A 289 -8.29 21.49 -6.19
C GLU A 289 -8.10 20.25 -7.05
N ASP A 290 -8.67 19.14 -6.63
CA ASP A 290 -8.82 17.92 -7.42
C ASP A 290 -10.21 17.30 -7.24
N SER A 291 -10.48 16.20 -7.94
CA SER A 291 -11.77 15.53 -7.84
C SER A 291 -11.65 14.03 -8.02
N VAL A 292 -12.57 13.33 -7.37
CA VAL A 292 -12.88 11.92 -7.63
C VAL A 292 -14.25 11.84 -8.31
N PHE A 293 -14.55 10.69 -8.92
CA PHE A 293 -15.85 10.53 -9.56
C PHE A 293 -16.46 9.14 -9.35
N ALA A 294 -17.78 9.07 -9.45
CA ALA A 294 -18.53 7.83 -9.52
C ALA A 294 -19.44 7.84 -10.76
N VAL A 295 -19.71 6.65 -11.31
CA VAL A 295 -20.62 6.50 -12.44
C VAL A 295 -21.68 5.46 -12.10
N TYR A 296 -22.92 5.89 -12.00
CA TYR A 296 -24.05 5.05 -11.63
C TYR A 296 -24.93 4.73 -12.82
N ARG A 297 -25.28 3.46 -12.99
CA ARG A 297 -26.26 2.99 -13.96
C ARG A 297 -27.66 3.45 -13.57
N PRO A 298 -28.59 3.56 -14.53
CA PRO A 298 -29.95 4.03 -14.26
C PRO A 298 -30.74 3.08 -13.34
N SER A 299 -30.44 1.78 -13.41
CA SER A 299 -31.03 0.76 -12.55
C SER A 299 -30.29 -0.56 -12.63
N GLU A 300 -30.62 -1.50 -11.73
CA GLU A 300 -30.14 -2.88 -11.79
C GLU A 300 -30.51 -3.54 -13.12
N GLY A 301 -29.58 -4.30 -13.70
CA GLY A 301 -29.78 -5.03 -14.95
C GLY A 301 -29.67 -4.19 -16.22
N PHE A 302 -29.27 -2.92 -16.14
CA PHE A 302 -29.06 -2.06 -17.33
C PHE A 302 -27.63 -1.51 -17.37
N ASP A 303 -27.12 -1.32 -18.60
CA ASP A 303 -25.83 -0.67 -18.86
C ASP A 303 -25.99 0.85 -19.08
N CYS A 304 -24.90 1.56 -19.34
CA CYS A 304 -24.93 3.00 -19.62
C CYS A 304 -25.47 3.36 -21.01
N ASN A 305 -25.78 2.41 -21.87
CA ASN A 305 -26.49 2.65 -23.11
C ASN A 305 -28.00 2.44 -22.95
N GLY A 306 -28.43 2.00 -21.75
CA GLY A 306 -29.84 1.65 -21.49
C GLY A 306 -30.23 0.25 -21.97
N ASN A 307 -29.21 -0.58 -22.31
CA ASN A 307 -29.47 -1.96 -22.71
C ASN A 307 -29.54 -2.88 -21.50
N PRO A 308 -30.39 -3.91 -21.50
CA PRO A 308 -30.36 -4.95 -20.48
C PRO A 308 -28.99 -5.64 -20.41
N THR A 309 -28.55 -5.97 -19.20
CA THR A 309 -27.35 -6.76 -18.97
C THR A 309 -27.72 -8.18 -18.52
N ASP A 310 -27.03 -9.19 -19.06
CA ASP A 310 -27.25 -10.57 -18.67
C ASP A 310 -26.82 -10.79 -17.22
N ARG A 311 -27.61 -11.58 -16.48
CA ARG A 311 -27.23 -12.03 -15.15
C ARG A 311 -26.04 -12.97 -15.29
N PRO A 312 -24.95 -12.80 -14.51
CA PRO A 312 -23.82 -13.70 -14.59
C PRO A 312 -24.23 -15.12 -14.17
N ASP A 313 -23.89 -16.10 -14.97
CA ASP A 313 -23.93 -17.50 -14.57
C ASP A 313 -22.87 -17.72 -13.47
N LEU A 314 -23.25 -18.42 -12.40
CA LEU A 314 -22.39 -18.74 -11.24
C LEU A 314 -21.73 -20.12 -11.42
#